data_5b0c9729e3016935838fb6695fbf73ab
#
_entry.id   5b0c9729e3016935838fb6695fbf73ab
#
_cell.length_a   1.000
_cell.length_b   1.000
_cell.length_c   1.000
_cell.angle_alpha   90.00
_cell.angle_beta   90.00
_cell.angle_gamma   90.00
#
_symmetry.space_group_name_H-M   'P 1'
#
loop_
_entity.id
_entity.type
_entity.pdbx_description
1 polymer ?
#
loop_
_entity_poly.entity_id
_entity_poly.type
_entity_poly.pdbx_seq_one_letter_code
_entity_poly.pdbx_strand_id
1 'polypeptide(L)'
;SEMCIRDRFDDTLQNILKKQNGFKWVVTLFSPEVYESKSIVSYDEVALKQQMNQLSCMDKDKMKPPVDATLKEDKKDGYVIVKEDLGTTVDEEAFWKKLQDSVLNLQSELSMDKEKCYVDPKVKEDSKTLKKTLAKMKTLKDVKITYTFGDKQEVLAGTEICKWMKVEEGKAVVDDEQALAYVKSLGSKYNTVYKPKTLKTSWGSTVTISNGSYGWKISNDKELEQLKKDIDAGKDVTRDPVYAQTANSHGENDYGDTYVEINLTAQHLYFYKNGNLVVDSDFVSGNISKGNGTPVGAYPVTYTERNATLKGENYSSDVSFWMPYCGNVGMHDASWRKTFGGNIYKRNGSHGCVNLPYAAAKAIFENIAAGYPVLVYELPGTESPKAIAMDQGASVVDAINGIGEVSLGSEGAVSYTHLRAHE
;
A
#
# COMPACT_ATOMS: atom_id res chain seq x y z
N SER A 1 -25.22 58.22 -29.95
CA SER A 1 -25.18 57.97 -28.50
C SER A 1 -25.65 59.15 -27.66
N GLU A 2 -25.47 60.40 -28.12
CA GLU A 2 -25.97 61.61 -27.40
C GLU A 2 -27.50 61.69 -27.35
N MET A 3 -28.21 61.17 -28.36
CA MET A 3 -29.66 61.23 -28.46
C MET A 3 -30.39 60.40 -27.38
N CYS A 4 -29.86 59.23 -27.00
CA CYS A 4 -30.52 58.35 -26.02
C CYS A 4 -30.54 58.85 -24.58
N ILE A 5 -29.53 59.62 -24.20
CA ILE A 5 -29.40 60.20 -22.83
C ILE A 5 -30.43 61.31 -22.66
N ARG A 6 -30.63 62.13 -23.69
CA ARG A 6 -31.52 63.31 -23.68
C ARG A 6 -32.99 62.90 -23.59
N ASP A 7 -33.42 61.93 -24.38
CA ASP A 7 -34.83 61.50 -24.42
C ASP A 7 -35.31 60.88 -23.09
N ARG A 8 -34.47 60.12 -22.39
CA ARG A 8 -34.85 59.51 -21.08
C ARG A 8 -34.85 60.54 -19.94
N PHE A 9 -33.94 61.48 -19.99
CA PHE A 9 -33.96 62.58 -19.03
C PHE A 9 -35.25 63.39 -19.13
N ASP A 10 -35.67 63.71 -20.37
CA ASP A 10 -36.92 64.38 -20.64
C ASP A 10 -38.13 63.57 -20.23
N ASP A 11 -38.19 62.27 -20.52
CA ASP A 11 -39.24 61.34 -20.09
C ASP A 11 -39.33 61.22 -18.56
N THR A 12 -38.17 61.13 -17.88
CA THR A 12 -38.11 61.07 -16.42
C THR A 12 -38.60 62.37 -15.79
N LEU A 13 -38.18 63.50 -16.30
CA LEU A 13 -38.69 64.79 -15.89
C LEU A 13 -40.21 64.93 -16.13
N GLN A 14 -40.70 64.52 -17.26
CA GLN A 14 -42.14 64.53 -17.58
C GLN A 14 -42.91 63.64 -16.60
N ASN A 15 -42.40 62.47 -16.27
CA ASN A 15 -43.01 61.58 -15.29
C ASN A 15 -42.98 62.11 -13.86
N ILE A 16 -41.97 62.85 -13.47
CA ILE A 16 -41.91 63.57 -12.19
C ILE A 16 -42.90 64.73 -12.19
N LEU A 17 -42.93 65.52 -13.26
CA LEU A 17 -43.90 66.62 -13.41
C LEU A 17 -45.31 66.10 -13.35
N LYS A 18 -45.68 64.99 -14.00
CA LYS A 18 -47.00 64.37 -13.92
C LYS A 18 -47.39 63.89 -12.53
N LYS A 19 -46.46 63.60 -11.68
CA LYS A 19 -46.69 63.17 -10.29
C LYS A 19 -46.85 64.38 -9.33
N GLN A 20 -46.48 65.57 -9.75
CA GLN A 20 -46.65 66.78 -8.95
C GLN A 20 -48.12 67.18 -8.84
N ASN A 21 -48.58 67.42 -7.62
CA ASN A 21 -49.95 67.87 -7.36
C ASN A 21 -49.89 69.34 -6.93
N GLY A 22 -50.51 70.22 -7.76
CA GLY A 22 -50.52 71.65 -7.57
C GLY A 22 -51.13 72.13 -6.23
N PHE A 23 -51.96 71.30 -5.60
CA PHE A 23 -52.48 71.62 -4.25
C PHE A 23 -51.49 71.37 -3.12
N LYS A 24 -50.43 70.57 -3.34
CA LYS A 24 -49.40 70.31 -2.34
C LYS A 24 -48.30 71.36 -2.34
N TRP A 25 -48.26 72.31 -3.23
CA TRP A 25 -47.22 73.29 -3.35
C TRP A 25 -46.96 74.08 -2.05
N VAL A 26 -48.00 74.40 -1.31
CA VAL A 26 -47.89 75.14 -0.04
C VAL A 26 -47.27 74.28 1.04
N VAL A 27 -47.48 72.98 1.01
CA VAL A 27 -46.90 72.02 1.99
C VAL A 27 -45.43 71.72 1.69
N THR A 28 -45.05 71.73 0.41
CA THR A 28 -43.66 71.47 0.00
C THR A 28 -42.69 72.60 0.36
N LEU A 29 -43.22 73.78 0.64
CA LEU A 29 -42.41 74.91 1.19
C LEU A 29 -41.84 74.57 2.59
N PHE A 30 -42.51 73.68 3.34
CA PHE A 30 -42.10 73.30 4.71
C PHE A 30 -41.60 71.86 4.80
N SER A 31 -41.79 71.02 3.78
CA SER A 31 -41.35 69.64 3.71
C SER A 31 -41.02 69.31 2.24
N PRO A 32 -39.77 69.45 1.80
CA PRO A 32 -39.37 69.21 0.42
C PRO A 32 -39.56 67.75 0.05
N GLU A 33 -40.28 67.50 -1.05
CA GLU A 33 -40.39 66.17 -1.64
C GLU A 33 -39.16 65.94 -2.51
N VAL A 34 -38.41 64.85 -2.18
CA VAL A 34 -37.24 64.40 -2.97
C VAL A 34 -37.71 63.29 -3.91
N TYR A 35 -37.48 63.49 -5.19
CA TYR A 35 -37.75 62.48 -6.21
C TYR A 35 -36.42 61.84 -6.62
N GLU A 36 -36.28 60.58 -6.32
CA GLU A 36 -35.11 59.80 -6.77
C GLU A 36 -35.45 59.05 -8.08
N SER A 37 -34.64 59.25 -9.10
CA SER A 37 -34.71 58.47 -10.33
C SER A 37 -33.67 57.38 -10.31
N LYS A 38 -34.08 56.16 -10.45
CA LYS A 38 -33.20 54.96 -10.37
C LYS A 38 -32.27 54.80 -11.58
N SER A 39 -32.52 55.45 -12.71
CA SER A 39 -31.61 55.43 -13.86
C SER A 39 -32.00 56.52 -14.87
N ILE A 40 -31.07 57.41 -15.16
CA ILE A 40 -31.22 58.47 -16.19
C ILE A 40 -30.56 58.05 -17.50
N VAL A 41 -29.74 57.04 -17.46
CA VAL A 41 -28.92 56.56 -18.56
C VAL A 41 -29.45 55.23 -19.09
N SER A 42 -29.59 55.10 -20.41
CA SER A 42 -29.78 53.83 -21.09
C SER A 42 -28.73 53.68 -22.19
N TYR A 43 -28.38 52.46 -22.45
CA TYR A 43 -27.42 52.09 -23.47
C TYR A 43 -27.92 50.88 -24.24
N ASP A 44 -27.39 50.69 -25.44
CA ASP A 44 -27.57 49.47 -26.21
C ASP A 44 -26.62 48.38 -25.67
N GLU A 45 -27.19 47.38 -25.01
CA GLU A 45 -26.44 46.30 -24.36
C GLU A 45 -25.65 45.48 -25.38
N VAL A 46 -26.22 45.23 -26.57
CA VAL A 46 -25.55 44.45 -27.62
C VAL A 46 -24.34 45.21 -28.16
N ALA A 47 -24.52 46.50 -28.45
CA ALA A 47 -23.46 47.37 -28.93
C ALA A 47 -22.34 47.52 -27.90
N LEU A 48 -22.69 47.70 -26.61
CA LEU A 48 -21.70 47.80 -25.53
C LEU A 48 -20.89 46.51 -25.38
N LYS A 49 -21.55 45.34 -25.48
CA LYS A 49 -20.86 44.03 -25.40
C LYS A 49 -19.95 43.78 -26.59
N GLN A 50 -20.35 44.21 -27.79
CA GLN A 50 -19.52 44.14 -28.98
C GLN A 50 -18.26 45.01 -28.82
N GLN A 51 -18.41 46.22 -28.29
CA GLN A 51 -17.27 47.11 -28.04
C GLN A 51 -16.33 46.56 -26.95
N MET A 52 -16.89 46.02 -25.86
CA MET A 52 -16.09 45.32 -24.86
C MET A 52 -15.22 44.25 -25.46
N ASN A 53 -15.77 43.40 -26.31
CA ASN A 53 -15.04 42.28 -26.93
C ASN A 53 -13.96 42.75 -27.92
N GLN A 54 -13.99 44.00 -28.38
CA GLN A 54 -12.94 44.58 -29.26
C GLN A 54 -11.77 45.24 -28.46
N LEU A 55 -11.86 45.31 -27.14
CA LEU A 55 -10.80 45.85 -26.32
C LEU A 55 -9.57 44.95 -26.35
N SER A 56 -8.38 45.55 -26.35
CA SER A 56 -7.11 44.81 -26.40
C SER A 56 -6.91 43.86 -25.20
N CYS A 57 -7.52 44.18 -24.04
CA CYS A 57 -7.50 43.31 -22.87
C CYS A 57 -8.37 42.05 -23.03
N MET A 58 -9.28 42.01 -24.02
CA MET A 58 -10.12 40.84 -24.34
C MET A 58 -9.47 39.88 -25.35
N ASP A 59 -8.31 40.24 -25.88
CA ASP A 59 -7.54 39.38 -26.79
C ASP A 59 -6.98 38.18 -26.04
N LYS A 60 -7.59 37.00 -26.28
CA LYS A 60 -7.24 35.76 -25.57
C LYS A 60 -5.79 35.32 -25.79
N ASP A 61 -5.20 35.66 -26.93
CA ASP A 61 -3.81 35.31 -27.24
C ASP A 61 -2.79 36.11 -26.43
N LYS A 62 -3.22 37.23 -25.85
CA LYS A 62 -2.40 38.09 -25.01
C LYS A 62 -2.64 37.89 -23.51
N MET A 63 -3.67 37.13 -23.13
CA MET A 63 -3.99 36.86 -21.74
C MET A 63 -2.98 35.83 -21.17
N LYS A 64 -2.48 36.11 -19.99
CA LYS A 64 -1.69 35.17 -19.19
C LYS A 64 -2.59 34.60 -18.09
N PRO A 65 -2.71 33.26 -17.97
CA PRO A 65 -3.46 32.65 -16.88
C PRO A 65 -2.81 32.99 -15.52
N PRO A 66 -3.60 33.14 -14.46
CA PRO A 66 -3.06 33.27 -13.12
C PRO A 66 -2.34 31.99 -12.70
N VAL A 67 -1.28 32.13 -11.91
CA VAL A 67 -0.53 31.01 -11.34
C VAL A 67 -0.65 31.09 -9.82
N ASP A 68 -1.04 29.98 -9.21
CA ASP A 68 -1.21 29.89 -7.77
C ASP A 68 0.13 30.01 -7.03
N ALA A 69 0.09 30.60 -5.83
CA ALA A 69 1.21 30.55 -4.92
C ALA A 69 1.54 29.09 -4.56
N THR A 70 2.82 28.76 -4.50
CA THR A 70 3.29 27.40 -4.29
C THR A 70 4.42 27.34 -3.27
N LEU A 71 4.80 26.13 -2.86
CA LEU A 71 5.98 25.90 -2.04
C LEU A 71 7.14 25.43 -2.93
N LYS A 72 8.33 25.96 -2.67
CA LYS A 72 9.56 25.61 -3.37
C LYS A 72 10.67 25.36 -2.38
N GLU A 73 11.53 24.37 -2.69
CA GLU A 73 12.77 24.18 -1.96
C GLU A 73 13.75 25.32 -2.25
N ASP A 74 14.28 25.90 -1.19
CA ASP A 74 15.32 26.92 -1.22
C ASP A 74 16.56 26.44 -0.47
N LYS A 75 17.74 26.63 -1.04
CA LYS A 75 19.00 26.14 -0.49
C LYS A 75 19.35 26.75 0.86
N LYS A 76 18.91 27.98 1.13
CA LYS A 76 19.23 28.72 2.33
C LYS A 76 18.16 28.54 3.42
N ASP A 77 16.88 28.70 3.03
CA ASP A 77 15.77 28.75 3.98
C ASP A 77 14.97 27.43 4.05
N GLY A 78 15.42 26.40 3.31
CA GLY A 78 14.76 25.10 3.21
C GLY A 78 13.56 25.17 2.27
N TYR A 79 12.38 25.46 2.78
CA TYR A 79 11.17 25.64 1.98
C TYR A 79 10.64 27.04 2.11
N VAL A 80 10.24 27.66 1.00
CA VAL A 80 9.69 29.01 0.91
C VAL A 80 8.40 29.04 0.10
N ILE A 81 7.53 30.01 0.40
CA ILE A 81 6.36 30.28 -0.43
C ILE A 81 6.81 31.12 -1.62
N VAL A 82 6.54 30.63 -2.81
CA VAL A 82 6.64 31.42 -4.04
C VAL A 82 5.30 32.10 -4.25
N LYS A 83 5.35 33.43 -4.36
CA LYS A 83 4.16 34.25 -4.55
C LYS A 83 3.42 33.88 -5.84
N GLU A 84 2.11 34.04 -5.80
CA GLU A 84 1.25 33.92 -6.97
C GLU A 84 1.60 34.95 -8.07
N ASP A 85 1.38 34.54 -9.34
CA ASP A 85 1.30 35.49 -10.46
C ASP A 85 -0.20 35.71 -10.77
N LEU A 86 -0.63 36.97 -10.67
CA LEU A 86 -2.02 37.34 -10.90
C LEU A 86 -2.43 37.13 -12.35
N GLY A 87 -1.48 37.07 -13.28
CA GLY A 87 -1.76 36.97 -14.70
C GLY A 87 -2.53 38.19 -15.24
N THR A 88 -3.11 38.04 -16.43
CA THR A 88 -3.89 39.08 -17.09
C THR A 88 -5.18 38.56 -17.72
N THR A 89 -5.62 37.36 -17.31
CA THR A 89 -6.86 36.78 -17.81
C THR A 89 -8.05 37.54 -17.25
N VAL A 90 -8.87 38.09 -18.12
CA VAL A 90 -10.06 38.86 -17.74
C VAL A 90 -11.17 37.92 -17.30
N ASP A 91 -11.81 38.23 -16.17
CA ASP A 91 -13.09 37.65 -15.79
C ASP A 91 -14.19 38.40 -16.56
N GLU A 92 -14.64 37.79 -17.65
CA GLU A 92 -15.58 38.41 -18.58
C GLU A 92 -16.90 38.81 -17.88
N GLU A 93 -17.37 38.03 -16.91
CA GLU A 93 -18.63 38.31 -16.19
C GLU A 93 -18.46 39.48 -15.21
N ALA A 94 -17.38 39.44 -14.44
CA ALA A 94 -17.07 40.52 -13.52
C ALA A 94 -16.81 41.82 -14.27
N PHE A 95 -16.04 41.81 -15.35
CA PHE A 95 -15.78 42.99 -16.18
C PHE A 95 -17.05 43.52 -16.81
N TRP A 96 -17.91 42.65 -17.40
CA TRP A 96 -19.16 43.04 -17.98
C TRP A 96 -20.04 43.77 -16.98
N LYS A 97 -20.23 43.22 -15.78
CA LYS A 97 -21.02 43.84 -14.72
C LYS A 97 -20.48 45.23 -14.32
N LYS A 98 -19.17 45.35 -14.14
CA LYS A 98 -18.53 46.62 -13.76
C LYS A 98 -18.60 47.65 -14.87
N LEU A 99 -18.51 47.23 -16.13
CA LEU A 99 -18.65 48.06 -17.29
C LEU A 99 -20.09 48.63 -17.38
N GLN A 100 -21.11 47.81 -17.17
CA GLN A 100 -22.49 48.25 -17.11
C GLN A 100 -22.70 49.26 -16.00
N ASP A 101 -22.21 49.00 -14.78
CA ASP A 101 -22.31 49.91 -13.65
C ASP A 101 -21.60 51.26 -13.95
N SER A 102 -20.46 51.22 -14.59
CA SER A 102 -19.70 52.46 -14.93
C SER A 102 -20.44 53.29 -15.98
N VAL A 103 -21.04 52.64 -17.00
CA VAL A 103 -21.83 53.34 -18.00
C VAL A 103 -23.10 53.98 -17.39
N LEU A 104 -23.81 53.23 -16.54
CA LEU A 104 -25.01 53.74 -15.85
C LEU A 104 -24.72 54.90 -14.91
N ASN A 105 -23.52 54.94 -14.32
CA ASN A 105 -23.06 55.99 -13.40
C ASN A 105 -22.28 57.11 -14.10
N LEU A 106 -22.19 57.10 -15.45
CA LEU A 106 -21.44 58.09 -16.25
C LEU A 106 -19.98 58.25 -15.83
N GLN A 107 -19.34 57.14 -15.42
CA GLN A 107 -17.93 57.17 -15.06
C GLN A 107 -17.08 57.25 -16.33
N SER A 108 -16.10 58.16 -16.34
CA SER A 108 -15.19 58.36 -17.48
C SER A 108 -14.11 57.32 -17.59
N GLU A 109 -13.81 56.59 -16.51
CA GLU A 109 -12.74 55.61 -16.43
C GLU A 109 -13.17 54.40 -15.57
N LEU A 110 -12.77 53.22 -15.98
CA LEU A 110 -12.91 51.96 -15.25
C LEU A 110 -11.52 51.30 -15.09
N SER A 111 -11.05 51.24 -13.86
CA SER A 111 -9.80 50.49 -13.56
C SER A 111 -10.12 49.03 -13.31
N MET A 112 -9.71 48.15 -14.22
CA MET A 112 -9.95 46.73 -14.10
C MET A 112 -9.29 46.11 -12.84
N ASP A 113 -8.12 46.64 -12.43
CA ASP A 113 -7.43 46.19 -11.21
C ASP A 113 -8.20 46.56 -9.94
N LYS A 114 -8.65 47.83 -9.83
CA LYS A 114 -9.40 48.28 -8.64
C LYS A 114 -10.74 47.57 -8.53
N GLU A 115 -11.38 47.32 -9.66
CA GLU A 115 -12.69 46.67 -9.73
C GLU A 115 -12.65 45.16 -9.76
N LYS A 116 -11.43 44.57 -9.70
CA LYS A 116 -11.20 43.11 -9.67
C LYS A 116 -11.82 42.36 -10.87
N CYS A 117 -11.55 42.87 -12.08
CA CYS A 117 -12.04 42.32 -13.30
C CYS A 117 -11.13 41.24 -13.91
N TYR A 118 -10.16 40.72 -13.17
CA TYR A 118 -9.28 39.64 -13.58
C TYR A 118 -9.60 38.37 -12.80
N VAL A 119 -9.31 37.24 -13.42
CA VAL A 119 -9.40 35.94 -12.75
C VAL A 119 -8.36 35.87 -11.64
N ASP A 120 -8.81 35.68 -10.42
CA ASP A 120 -7.93 35.54 -9.26
C ASP A 120 -7.27 34.15 -9.22
N PRO A 121 -5.99 34.04 -8.81
CA PRO A 121 -5.40 32.75 -8.44
C PRO A 121 -6.19 32.10 -7.30
N LYS A 122 -6.30 30.79 -7.32
CA LYS A 122 -7.03 30.02 -6.29
C LYS A 122 -6.30 30.05 -4.95
N VAL A 123 -4.97 30.08 -4.98
CA VAL A 123 -4.11 30.08 -3.81
C VAL A 123 -3.21 31.32 -3.86
N LYS A 124 -3.26 32.14 -2.79
CA LYS A 124 -2.42 33.35 -2.64
C LYS A 124 -1.37 33.14 -1.55
N GLU A 125 -0.29 33.93 -1.54
CA GLU A 125 0.82 33.85 -0.58
C GLU A 125 0.38 33.97 0.89
N ASP A 126 -0.72 34.65 1.14
CA ASP A 126 -1.30 34.82 2.46
C ASP A 126 -2.17 33.66 2.93
N SER A 127 -2.37 32.65 2.09
CA SER A 127 -3.17 31.46 2.38
C SER A 127 -2.74 30.82 3.70
N LYS A 128 -3.68 30.72 4.64
CA LYS A 128 -3.47 30.06 5.94
C LYS A 128 -3.02 28.62 5.79
N THR A 129 -3.53 27.96 4.75
CA THR A 129 -3.19 26.57 4.45
C THR A 129 -1.77 26.43 3.97
N LEU A 130 -1.35 27.28 3.02
CA LEU A 130 0.01 27.26 2.51
C LEU A 130 1.03 27.52 3.62
N LYS A 131 0.73 28.46 4.52
CA LYS A 131 1.54 28.76 5.72
C LYS A 131 1.60 27.58 6.70
N LYS A 132 0.49 26.87 6.92
CA LYS A 132 0.47 25.63 7.74
C LYS A 132 1.28 24.51 7.10
N THR A 133 1.17 24.34 5.79
CA THR A 133 1.96 23.35 5.05
C THR A 133 3.44 23.66 5.15
N LEU A 134 3.83 24.90 4.96
CA LEU A 134 5.22 25.33 5.13
C LEU A 134 5.75 25.05 6.55
N ALA A 135 4.97 25.35 7.57
CA ALA A 135 5.33 25.05 8.95
C ALA A 135 5.51 23.56 9.19
N LYS A 136 4.59 22.71 8.66
CA LYS A 136 4.70 21.26 8.71
C LYS A 136 5.96 20.76 8.00
N MET A 137 6.26 21.26 6.80
CA MET A 137 7.46 20.86 6.05
C MET A 137 8.74 21.23 6.76
N LYS A 138 8.79 22.39 7.41
CA LYS A 138 9.94 22.81 8.23
C LYS A 138 10.17 21.87 9.42
N THR A 139 9.11 21.36 10.03
CA THR A 139 9.20 20.35 11.10
C THR A 139 9.63 18.99 10.54
N LEU A 140 9.04 18.57 9.42
CA LEU A 140 9.31 17.26 8.82
C LEU A 140 10.71 17.14 8.24
N LYS A 141 11.34 18.23 7.83
CA LYS A 141 12.67 18.23 7.19
C LYS A 141 13.72 17.44 7.97
N ASP A 142 13.69 17.52 9.29
CA ASP A 142 14.66 16.89 10.17
C ASP A 142 14.21 15.52 10.71
N VAL A 143 12.99 15.11 10.41
CA VAL A 143 12.42 13.82 10.83
C VAL A 143 13.06 12.66 10.08
N LYS A 144 13.27 11.55 10.77
CA LYS A 144 13.78 10.31 10.22
C LYS A 144 12.82 9.16 10.54
N ILE A 145 12.38 8.45 9.52
CA ILE A 145 11.67 7.19 9.67
C ILE A 145 12.65 6.09 9.31
N THR A 146 13.08 5.33 10.32
CA THR A 146 14.06 4.24 10.16
C THR A 146 13.32 2.91 10.14
N TYR A 147 13.39 2.24 9.00
CA TYR A 147 12.91 0.86 8.85
C TYR A 147 13.99 -0.13 9.26
N THR A 148 13.61 -1.16 10.01
CA THR A 148 14.49 -2.24 10.44
C THR A 148 14.16 -3.54 9.71
N PHE A 149 15.22 -4.29 9.34
CA PHE A 149 15.13 -5.57 8.64
C PHE A 149 16.22 -6.49 9.26
N GLY A 150 16.01 -6.92 10.50
CA GLY A 150 17.06 -7.53 11.31
C GLY A 150 18.21 -6.56 11.55
N ASP A 151 19.42 -6.92 11.13
CA ASP A 151 20.61 -6.08 11.29
C ASP A 151 20.70 -4.93 10.25
N LYS A 152 19.84 -4.94 9.23
CA LYS A 152 19.84 -3.92 8.17
C LYS A 152 18.83 -2.83 8.51
N GLN A 153 19.16 -1.60 8.08
CA GLN A 153 18.29 -0.45 8.25
C GLN A 153 18.15 0.32 6.95
N GLU A 154 17.00 0.94 6.77
CA GLU A 154 16.71 1.89 5.70
C GLU A 154 16.14 3.16 6.30
N VAL A 155 16.74 4.31 6.02
CA VAL A 155 16.33 5.58 6.58
C VAL A 155 15.62 6.41 5.51
N LEU A 156 14.34 6.71 5.74
CA LEU A 156 13.60 7.70 4.99
C LEU A 156 13.79 9.05 5.65
N ALA A 157 14.53 9.93 4.98
CA ALA A 157 14.79 11.27 5.46
C ALA A 157 13.58 12.19 5.26
N GLY A 158 13.37 13.10 6.18
CA GLY A 158 12.32 14.11 6.11
C GLY A 158 12.39 15.00 4.88
N THR A 159 13.59 15.25 4.36
CA THR A 159 13.80 15.96 3.09
C THR A 159 13.16 15.24 1.90
N GLU A 160 13.15 13.91 1.88
CA GLU A 160 12.45 13.13 0.86
C GLU A 160 10.94 13.18 1.07
N ILE A 161 10.47 13.04 2.32
CA ILE A 161 9.05 13.16 2.68
C ILE A 161 8.48 14.52 2.24
N CYS A 162 9.24 15.59 2.41
CA CYS A 162 8.83 16.93 2.01
C CYS A 162 8.55 17.06 0.51
N LYS A 163 9.22 16.29 -0.35
CA LYS A 163 8.97 16.30 -1.80
C LYS A 163 7.60 15.71 -2.16
N TRP A 164 7.03 14.90 -1.28
CA TRP A 164 5.72 14.27 -1.46
C TRP A 164 4.58 15.13 -0.92
N MET A 165 4.88 16.26 -0.26
CA MET A 165 3.84 17.11 0.31
C MET A 165 3.17 17.96 -0.76
N LYS A 166 1.85 17.89 -0.83
CA LYS A 166 0.99 18.69 -1.70
C LYS A 166 -0.14 19.35 -0.92
N VAL A 167 -0.77 20.34 -1.51
CA VAL A 167 -1.94 21.01 -0.94
C VAL A 167 -3.18 20.55 -1.71
N GLU A 168 -4.08 19.84 -1.05
CA GLU A 168 -5.37 19.44 -1.59
C GLU A 168 -6.50 19.95 -0.69
N GLU A 169 -7.52 20.54 -1.30
CA GLU A 169 -8.69 21.10 -0.58
C GLU A 169 -8.32 21.95 0.64
N GLY A 170 -7.23 22.67 0.52
CA GLY A 170 -6.78 23.51 1.62
C GLY A 170 -6.08 22.77 2.76
N LYS A 171 -5.63 21.52 2.61
CA LYS A 171 -4.87 20.75 3.60
C LYS A 171 -3.53 20.29 3.03
N ALA A 172 -2.53 20.24 3.93
CA ALA A 172 -1.25 19.61 3.61
C ALA A 172 -1.40 18.11 3.66
N VAL A 173 -1.31 17.43 2.53
CA VAL A 173 -1.41 15.98 2.40
C VAL A 173 -0.14 15.39 1.79
N VAL A 174 0.11 14.13 2.10
CA VAL A 174 1.16 13.37 1.45
C VAL A 174 0.62 12.85 0.12
N ASP A 175 1.42 12.92 -0.95
CA ASP A 175 1.11 12.30 -2.23
C ASP A 175 1.17 10.79 -2.09
N ASP A 176 0.01 10.14 -2.18
CA ASP A 176 -0.13 8.69 -2.00
C ASP A 176 0.63 7.89 -3.06
N GLU A 177 0.77 8.39 -4.28
CA GLU A 177 1.49 7.70 -5.36
C GLU A 177 3.00 7.65 -5.06
N GLN A 178 3.57 8.77 -4.62
CA GLN A 178 4.99 8.84 -4.28
C GLN A 178 5.31 8.03 -3.02
N ALA A 179 4.49 8.14 -1.97
CA ALA A 179 4.65 7.36 -0.75
C ALA A 179 4.50 5.86 -1.03
N LEU A 180 3.53 5.44 -1.85
CA LEU A 180 3.36 4.05 -2.27
C LEU A 180 4.54 3.56 -3.12
N ALA A 181 5.08 4.40 -4.00
CA ALA A 181 6.26 4.07 -4.79
C ALA A 181 7.47 3.77 -3.89
N TYR A 182 7.65 4.56 -2.84
CA TYR A 182 8.67 4.31 -1.82
C TYR A 182 8.44 2.98 -1.09
N VAL A 183 7.22 2.71 -0.61
CA VAL A 183 6.87 1.44 0.04
C VAL A 183 7.14 0.25 -0.88
N LYS A 184 6.77 0.35 -2.16
CA LYS A 184 7.08 -0.68 -3.17
C LYS A 184 8.59 -0.86 -3.37
N SER A 185 9.37 0.20 -3.29
CA SER A 185 10.84 0.13 -3.38
C SER A 185 11.45 -0.64 -2.21
N LEU A 186 10.93 -0.44 -0.98
CA LEU A 186 11.29 -1.26 0.18
C LEU A 186 10.96 -2.74 -0.07
N GLY A 187 9.76 -3.03 -0.60
CA GLY A 187 9.36 -4.38 -0.97
C GLY A 187 10.29 -5.02 -2.01
N SER A 188 10.68 -4.29 -3.04
CA SER A 188 11.62 -4.78 -4.06
C SER A 188 12.99 -5.12 -3.47
N LYS A 189 13.45 -4.35 -2.50
CA LYS A 189 14.76 -4.51 -1.86
C LYS A 189 14.77 -5.61 -0.80
N TYR A 190 13.73 -5.66 0.04
CA TYR A 190 13.74 -6.46 1.27
C TYR A 190 12.79 -7.65 1.29
N ASN A 191 11.77 -7.72 0.41
CA ASN A 191 10.94 -8.91 0.33
C ASN A 191 11.77 -10.11 -0.13
N THR A 192 11.56 -11.25 0.54
CA THR A 192 12.21 -12.53 0.20
C THR A 192 11.21 -13.57 -0.31
N VAL A 193 9.90 -13.29 -0.21
CA VAL A 193 8.85 -14.13 -0.82
C VAL A 193 9.10 -14.30 -2.33
N TYR A 194 8.89 -15.51 -2.84
CA TYR A 194 9.13 -15.91 -4.25
C TYR A 194 10.61 -15.84 -4.71
N LYS A 195 11.54 -15.52 -3.80
CA LYS A 195 12.97 -15.59 -4.13
C LYS A 195 13.51 -16.99 -3.86
N PRO A 196 14.48 -17.48 -4.65
CA PRO A 196 15.12 -18.77 -4.41
C PRO A 196 15.70 -18.86 -2.98
N LYS A 197 15.62 -20.05 -2.38
CA LYS A 197 16.20 -20.38 -1.08
C LYS A 197 17.38 -21.33 -1.27
N THR A 198 18.49 -21.04 -0.63
CA THR A 198 19.64 -21.95 -0.59
C THR A 198 19.59 -22.73 0.71
N LEU A 199 19.52 -24.06 0.61
CA LEU A 199 19.48 -24.96 1.74
C LEU A 199 20.74 -25.84 1.75
N LYS A 200 21.47 -25.82 2.84
CA LYS A 200 22.44 -26.87 3.16
C LYS A 200 21.66 -28.02 3.77
N THR A 201 21.49 -29.09 2.98
CA THR A 201 20.62 -30.21 3.33
C THR A 201 21.22 -31.08 4.42
N SER A 202 20.39 -31.81 5.14
CA SER A 202 20.81 -32.88 6.08
C SER A 202 21.59 -34.01 5.41
N TRP A 203 21.58 -34.06 4.08
CA TRP A 203 22.37 -34.98 3.25
C TRP A 203 23.79 -34.47 2.94
N GLY A 204 24.20 -33.32 3.49
CA GLY A 204 25.52 -32.72 3.30
C GLY A 204 25.71 -31.94 2.00
N SER A 205 24.72 -31.94 1.09
CA SER A 205 24.75 -31.21 -0.17
C SER A 205 23.99 -29.87 -0.06
N THR A 206 24.29 -28.92 -0.94
CA THR A 206 23.55 -27.66 -1.03
C THR A 206 22.60 -27.71 -2.21
N VAL A 207 21.34 -27.35 -2.00
CA VAL A 207 20.30 -27.23 -3.04
C VAL A 207 19.75 -25.82 -3.12
N THR A 208 19.31 -25.42 -4.31
CA THR A 208 18.58 -24.17 -4.52
C THR A 208 17.12 -24.46 -4.81
N ILE A 209 16.22 -24.00 -3.96
CA ILE A 209 14.78 -24.16 -4.06
C ILE A 209 14.23 -22.87 -4.69
N SER A 210 13.84 -22.93 -5.96
CA SER A 210 13.51 -21.72 -6.75
C SER A 210 12.03 -21.35 -6.69
N ASN A 211 11.15 -22.27 -6.26
CA ASN A 211 9.71 -22.08 -6.22
C ASN A 211 9.20 -21.92 -4.78
N GLY A 212 7.95 -21.51 -4.65
CA GLY A 212 7.26 -21.43 -3.37
C GLY A 212 6.88 -20.02 -2.98
N SER A 213 6.20 -19.91 -1.86
CA SER A 213 5.61 -18.66 -1.37
C SER A 213 6.11 -18.28 0.04
N TYR A 214 7.16 -18.93 0.54
CA TYR A 214 7.74 -18.60 1.83
C TYR A 214 8.62 -17.36 1.74
N GLY A 215 8.59 -16.52 2.76
CA GLY A 215 9.48 -15.37 2.89
C GLY A 215 8.80 -14.12 3.44
N TRP A 216 9.58 -13.09 3.68
CA TRP A 216 9.11 -11.77 4.08
C TRP A 216 8.36 -11.08 2.95
N LYS A 217 7.21 -10.49 3.25
CA LYS A 217 6.41 -9.69 2.31
C LYS A 217 5.81 -8.49 3.02
N ILE A 218 6.22 -7.28 2.63
CA ILE A 218 5.64 -6.03 3.12
C ILE A 218 4.21 -5.90 2.58
N SER A 219 3.29 -5.47 3.42
CA SER A 219 1.93 -5.11 3.04
C SER A 219 1.91 -3.68 2.50
N ASN A 220 1.82 -3.52 1.19
CA ASN A 220 1.87 -2.18 0.59
C ASN A 220 0.81 -1.23 1.16
N ASP A 221 -0.43 -1.70 1.28
CA ASP A 221 -1.54 -0.86 1.73
C ASP A 221 -1.45 -0.49 3.22
N LYS A 222 -1.18 -1.51 4.06
CA LYS A 222 -1.06 -1.28 5.52
C LYS A 222 0.19 -0.47 5.86
N GLU A 223 1.29 -0.69 5.12
CA GLU A 223 2.51 0.08 5.32
C GLU A 223 2.34 1.54 4.87
N LEU A 224 1.67 1.78 3.74
CA LEU A 224 1.33 3.13 3.31
C LEU A 224 0.48 3.87 4.36
N GLU A 225 -0.53 3.19 4.91
CA GLU A 225 -1.36 3.76 5.98
C GLU A 225 -0.52 4.10 7.23
N GLN A 226 0.37 3.19 7.64
CA GLN A 226 1.22 3.41 8.81
C GLN A 226 2.26 4.52 8.53
N LEU A 227 2.88 4.53 7.37
CA LEU A 227 3.82 5.57 6.96
C LEU A 227 3.17 6.97 7.01
N LYS A 228 1.94 7.11 6.52
CA LYS A 228 1.19 8.37 6.61
C LYS A 228 0.95 8.80 8.05
N LYS A 229 0.63 7.87 8.95
CA LYS A 229 0.49 8.16 10.39
C LYS A 229 1.80 8.64 11.01
N ASP A 230 2.93 8.03 10.65
CA ASP A 230 4.25 8.42 11.14
C ASP A 230 4.64 9.82 10.65
N ILE A 231 4.38 10.11 9.37
CA ILE A 231 4.58 11.46 8.81
C ILE A 231 3.70 12.49 9.50
N ASP A 232 2.44 12.16 9.79
CA ASP A 232 1.53 13.06 10.48
C ASP A 232 1.94 13.33 11.93
N ALA A 233 2.54 12.34 12.60
CA ALA A 233 3.09 12.49 13.93
C ALA A 233 4.30 13.44 13.99
N GLY A 234 5.05 13.59 12.88
CA GLY A 234 6.16 14.54 12.76
C GLY A 234 7.31 14.30 13.74
N LYS A 235 7.62 13.05 14.06
CA LYS A 235 8.66 12.63 15.02
C LYS A 235 9.50 11.51 14.43
N ASP A 236 10.73 11.39 14.91
CA ASP A 236 11.57 10.25 14.59
C ASP A 236 10.92 8.94 15.03
N VAL A 237 10.94 7.97 14.13
CA VAL A 237 10.39 6.62 14.34
C VAL A 237 11.41 5.58 13.88
N THR A 238 11.59 4.52 14.66
CA THR A 238 12.33 3.33 14.28
C THR A 238 11.43 2.13 14.47
N ARG A 239 11.17 1.38 13.41
CA ARG A 239 10.29 0.22 13.44
C ARG A 239 10.50 -0.71 12.24
N ASP A 240 9.98 -1.92 12.36
CA ASP A 240 9.79 -2.80 11.22
C ASP A 240 8.67 -2.29 10.32
N PRO A 241 8.71 -2.59 9.00
CA PRO A 241 7.56 -2.35 8.13
C PRO A 241 6.38 -3.24 8.51
N VAL A 242 5.19 -2.85 8.11
CA VAL A 242 3.99 -3.68 8.30
C VAL A 242 4.01 -4.80 7.26
N TYR A 243 4.17 -6.02 7.74
CA TYR A 243 4.24 -7.20 6.87
C TYR A 243 2.86 -7.79 6.56
N ALA A 244 2.69 -8.27 5.33
CA ALA A 244 1.60 -9.15 4.93
C ALA A 244 1.93 -10.62 5.24
N GLN A 245 3.22 -10.94 5.22
CA GLN A 245 3.76 -12.26 5.59
C GLN A 245 5.13 -12.07 6.25
N THR A 246 5.34 -12.77 7.34
CA THR A 246 6.62 -12.82 8.05
C THR A 246 7.37 -14.10 7.71
N ALA A 247 8.67 -14.12 8.00
CA ALA A 247 9.54 -15.29 7.95
C ALA A 247 10.31 -15.41 9.25
N ASN A 248 11.05 -16.51 9.44
CA ASN A 248 11.70 -16.79 10.72
C ASN A 248 12.95 -15.94 10.97
N SER A 249 13.61 -15.47 9.91
CA SER A 249 14.89 -14.79 10.02
C SER A 249 15.07 -13.68 8.98
N HIS A 250 15.81 -12.64 9.34
CA HIS A 250 16.38 -11.65 8.42
C HIS A 250 17.85 -11.91 8.11
N GLY A 251 18.40 -13.05 8.57
CA GLY A 251 19.79 -13.42 8.37
C GLY A 251 20.12 -13.87 6.94
N GLU A 252 21.13 -14.72 6.78
CA GLU A 252 21.61 -15.22 5.49
C GLU A 252 20.49 -15.96 4.72
N ASN A 253 19.68 -16.74 5.44
CA ASN A 253 18.45 -17.35 4.93
C ASN A 253 17.24 -16.87 5.75
N ASP A 254 16.08 -16.83 5.14
CA ASP A 254 14.87 -16.33 5.79
C ASP A 254 14.07 -17.42 6.52
N TYR A 255 14.38 -18.69 6.31
CA TYR A 255 13.74 -19.82 7.02
C TYR A 255 14.32 -20.07 8.41
N GLY A 256 15.53 -19.52 8.71
CA GLY A 256 16.18 -19.66 10.00
C GLY A 256 16.60 -21.10 10.32
N ASP A 257 16.45 -21.48 11.58
CA ASP A 257 16.82 -22.77 12.15
C ASP A 257 15.62 -23.65 12.56
N THR A 258 14.43 -23.24 12.20
CA THR A 258 13.16 -23.94 12.48
C THR A 258 12.43 -24.16 11.17
N TYR A 259 12.49 -25.39 10.63
CA TYR A 259 11.91 -25.72 9.33
C TYR A 259 11.70 -27.23 9.16
N VAL A 260 10.81 -27.59 8.25
CA VAL A 260 10.66 -28.97 7.77
C VAL A 260 11.43 -29.10 6.45
N GLU A 261 12.35 -30.04 6.38
CA GLU A 261 13.12 -30.41 5.21
C GLU A 261 12.54 -31.69 4.59
N ILE A 262 12.13 -31.63 3.32
CA ILE A 262 11.49 -32.74 2.61
C ILE A 262 12.28 -33.07 1.34
N ASN A 263 13.00 -34.22 1.35
CA ASN A 263 13.70 -34.74 0.19
C ASN A 263 12.81 -35.75 -0.55
N LEU A 264 12.24 -35.35 -1.69
CA LEU A 264 11.36 -36.19 -2.49
C LEU A 264 12.09 -37.34 -3.15
N THR A 265 13.38 -37.20 -3.44
CA THR A 265 14.20 -38.27 -4.03
C THR A 265 14.43 -39.41 -3.03
N ALA A 266 14.83 -39.03 -1.80
CA ALA A 266 15.03 -39.99 -0.72
C ALA A 266 13.73 -40.52 -0.13
N GLN A 267 12.62 -39.82 -0.29
CA GLN A 267 11.36 -40.05 0.42
C GLN A 267 11.54 -39.95 1.93
N HIS A 268 12.33 -38.97 2.36
CA HIS A 268 12.76 -38.83 3.73
C HIS A 268 12.61 -37.34 4.17
N LEU A 269 12.18 -37.12 5.43
CA LEU A 269 11.87 -35.83 6.02
C LEU A 269 12.65 -35.64 7.31
N TYR A 270 13.19 -34.44 7.49
CA TYR A 270 13.69 -33.92 8.76
C TYR A 270 12.89 -32.73 9.22
N PHE A 271 12.60 -32.65 10.52
CA PHE A 271 12.05 -31.45 11.12
C PHE A 271 12.99 -30.90 12.18
N TYR A 272 13.44 -29.69 11.97
CA TYR A 272 14.28 -28.94 12.91
C TYR A 272 13.46 -27.87 13.63
N LYS A 273 13.70 -27.69 14.93
CA LYS A 273 13.16 -26.61 15.73
C LYS A 273 14.27 -25.98 16.58
N ASN A 274 14.52 -24.67 16.37
CA ASN A 274 15.62 -23.95 17.01
C ASN A 274 16.98 -24.68 16.81
N GLY A 275 17.23 -25.15 15.61
CA GLY A 275 18.45 -25.88 15.24
C GLY A 275 18.53 -27.34 15.71
N ASN A 276 17.58 -27.81 16.52
CA ASN A 276 17.56 -29.16 17.02
C ASN A 276 16.65 -30.08 16.17
N LEU A 277 17.13 -31.28 15.88
CA LEU A 277 16.38 -32.28 15.15
C LEU A 277 15.23 -32.81 16.05
N VAL A 278 14.00 -32.66 15.58
CA VAL A 278 12.78 -33.13 16.30
C VAL A 278 12.23 -34.41 15.69
N VAL A 279 12.21 -34.49 14.35
CA VAL A 279 11.70 -35.66 13.61
C VAL A 279 12.67 -36.02 12.50
N ASP A 280 12.93 -37.32 12.37
CA ASP A 280 13.66 -38.00 11.31
C ASP A 280 12.76 -39.14 10.86
N SER A 281 12.20 -39.09 9.63
CA SER A 281 11.19 -40.06 9.22
C SER A 281 11.10 -40.22 7.72
N ASP A 282 10.92 -41.49 7.30
CA ASP A 282 10.46 -41.79 5.94
C ASP A 282 9.00 -41.38 5.74
N PHE A 283 8.66 -41.04 4.49
CA PHE A 283 7.29 -40.67 4.09
C PHE A 283 6.93 -41.26 2.72
N VAL A 284 5.68 -41.04 2.27
CA VAL A 284 5.29 -41.32 0.89
C VAL A 284 4.68 -40.07 0.28
N SER A 285 5.32 -39.56 -0.77
CA SER A 285 4.87 -38.39 -1.51
C SER A 285 3.79 -38.70 -2.57
N GLY A 286 3.45 -37.70 -3.35
CA GLY A 286 2.49 -37.80 -4.45
C GLY A 286 2.86 -38.81 -5.53
N ASN A 287 1.85 -39.44 -6.15
CA ASN A 287 2.00 -40.46 -7.17
C ASN A 287 2.43 -39.84 -8.51
N ILE A 288 3.70 -40.00 -8.88
CA ILE A 288 4.24 -39.42 -10.12
C ILE A 288 3.67 -40.11 -11.38
N SER A 289 3.34 -41.39 -11.35
CA SER A 289 2.75 -42.10 -12.52
C SER A 289 1.34 -41.59 -12.87
N LYS A 290 0.67 -40.92 -11.91
CA LYS A 290 -0.65 -40.32 -12.11
C LYS A 290 -0.58 -38.79 -12.25
N GLY A 291 0.61 -38.21 -12.33
CA GLY A 291 0.79 -36.75 -12.40
C GLY A 291 0.54 -35.99 -11.09
N ASN A 292 0.45 -36.72 -9.98
CA ASN A 292 0.18 -36.13 -8.65
C ASN A 292 1.46 -35.88 -7.85
N GLY A 293 2.57 -35.48 -8.50
CA GLY A 293 3.83 -35.19 -7.80
C GLY A 293 3.67 -34.11 -6.73
N THR A 294 4.34 -34.31 -5.59
CA THR A 294 4.38 -33.28 -4.54
C THR A 294 5.14 -32.06 -5.06
N PRO A 295 4.59 -30.82 -4.91
CA PRO A 295 5.24 -29.63 -5.43
C PRO A 295 6.57 -29.33 -4.75
N VAL A 296 7.64 -29.16 -5.54
CA VAL A 296 8.93 -28.65 -5.08
C VAL A 296 8.82 -27.15 -4.81
N GLY A 297 9.34 -26.69 -3.67
CA GLY A 297 9.31 -25.27 -3.31
C GLY A 297 9.51 -25.02 -1.81
N ALA A 298 9.64 -23.76 -1.45
CA ALA A 298 9.64 -23.31 -0.07
C ALA A 298 8.28 -22.69 0.27
N TYR A 299 7.56 -23.26 1.21
CA TYR A 299 6.18 -22.90 1.53
C TYR A 299 6.01 -22.64 3.02
N PRO A 300 5.15 -21.70 3.44
CA PRO A 300 4.73 -21.62 4.83
C PRO A 300 3.66 -22.68 5.14
N VAL A 301 3.67 -23.26 6.33
CA VAL A 301 2.50 -24.00 6.84
C VAL A 301 1.33 -23.01 6.89
N THR A 302 0.21 -23.37 6.27
CA THR A 302 -0.93 -22.45 6.20
C THR A 302 -1.70 -22.39 7.52
N TYR A 303 -2.00 -23.56 8.07
CA TYR A 303 -2.64 -23.78 9.36
C TYR A 303 -2.37 -25.20 9.86
N THR A 304 -2.85 -25.55 11.03
CA THR A 304 -2.83 -26.92 11.58
C THR A 304 -4.21 -27.29 12.04
N GLU A 305 -4.65 -28.54 11.74
CA GLU A 305 -5.99 -29.02 12.09
C GLU A 305 -5.93 -30.45 12.59
N ARG A 306 -6.61 -30.72 13.73
CA ARG A 306 -6.80 -32.10 14.24
C ARG A 306 -8.07 -32.73 13.67
N ASN A 307 -8.02 -34.04 13.42
CA ASN A 307 -9.17 -34.83 13.00
C ASN A 307 -9.84 -34.25 11.74
N ALA A 308 -9.03 -33.93 10.74
CA ALA A 308 -9.50 -33.38 9.48
C ALA A 308 -9.97 -34.50 8.54
N THR A 309 -10.97 -34.23 7.72
CA THR A 309 -11.39 -35.13 6.61
C THR A 309 -10.90 -34.51 5.30
N LEU A 310 -9.91 -35.15 4.67
CA LEU A 310 -9.36 -34.76 3.38
C LEU A 310 -10.23 -35.30 2.24
N LYS A 311 -10.86 -34.41 1.48
CA LYS A 311 -11.75 -34.76 0.38
C LYS A 311 -11.15 -34.37 -0.96
N GLY A 312 -11.22 -35.25 -1.94
CA GLY A 312 -10.92 -35.01 -3.35
C GLY A 312 -11.99 -35.62 -4.23
N GLU A 313 -11.83 -35.52 -5.54
CA GLU A 313 -12.82 -35.95 -6.52
C GLU A 313 -13.24 -37.44 -6.32
N ASN A 314 -12.29 -38.29 -5.94
CA ASN A 314 -12.50 -39.74 -5.83
C ASN A 314 -12.04 -40.34 -4.48
N TYR A 315 -11.86 -39.50 -3.45
CA TYR A 315 -11.47 -40.00 -2.13
C TYR A 315 -12.01 -39.13 -0.99
N SER A 316 -12.16 -39.79 0.15
CA SER A 316 -12.38 -39.13 1.46
C SER A 316 -11.54 -39.88 2.47
N SER A 317 -10.66 -39.21 3.18
CA SER A 317 -9.73 -39.82 4.14
C SER A 317 -9.68 -38.97 5.41
N ASP A 318 -9.97 -39.63 6.54
CA ASP A 318 -9.83 -39.01 7.87
C ASP A 318 -8.37 -39.14 8.29
N VAL A 319 -7.83 -38.01 8.80
CA VAL A 319 -6.47 -37.90 9.31
C VAL A 319 -6.50 -37.26 10.70
N SER A 320 -5.59 -37.68 11.57
CA SER A 320 -5.51 -37.09 12.93
C SER A 320 -4.83 -35.74 12.96
N PHE A 321 -3.89 -35.51 12.04
CA PHE A 321 -3.03 -34.35 12.01
C PHE A 321 -2.93 -33.83 10.58
N TRP A 322 -3.44 -32.63 10.33
CA TRP A 322 -3.40 -32.00 9.01
C TRP A 322 -2.59 -30.71 9.06
N MET A 323 -1.59 -30.58 8.18
CA MET A 323 -0.66 -29.44 8.11
C MET A 323 -0.43 -29.05 6.65
N PRO A 324 -1.39 -28.31 6.04
CA PRO A 324 -1.27 -27.83 4.65
C PRO A 324 -0.20 -26.76 4.49
N TYR A 325 0.49 -26.79 3.34
CA TYR A 325 1.52 -25.80 3.01
C TYR A 325 1.47 -25.28 1.56
N CYS A 326 0.85 -26.03 0.64
CA CYS A 326 0.74 -25.62 -0.77
C CYS A 326 -0.65 -25.97 -1.32
N GLY A 327 -1.59 -25.04 -1.28
CA GLY A 327 -2.97 -25.30 -1.65
C GLY A 327 -3.56 -26.45 -0.83
N ASN A 328 -4.00 -27.51 -1.53
CA ASN A 328 -4.53 -28.72 -0.89
C ASN A 328 -3.45 -29.78 -0.60
N VAL A 329 -2.17 -29.42 -0.73
CA VAL A 329 -1.06 -30.33 -0.39
C VAL A 329 -0.55 -29.98 1.00
N GLY A 330 -0.39 -31.02 1.82
CA GLY A 330 0.11 -30.88 3.19
C GLY A 330 0.75 -32.17 3.72
N MET A 331 1.23 -32.10 4.93
CA MET A 331 1.72 -33.24 5.71
C MET A 331 0.58 -33.78 6.58
N HIS A 332 0.46 -35.09 6.66
CA HIS A 332 -0.54 -35.74 7.51
C HIS A 332 -0.16 -37.19 7.83
N ASP A 333 -0.74 -37.75 8.89
CA ASP A 333 -0.64 -39.20 9.17
C ASP A 333 -1.39 -40.03 8.14
N ALA A 334 -0.87 -41.21 7.86
CA ALA A 334 -1.47 -42.17 6.93
C ALA A 334 -1.54 -43.55 7.56
N SER A 335 -2.45 -43.74 8.51
CA SER A 335 -2.64 -44.95 9.28
C SER A 335 -2.99 -46.19 8.43
N TRP A 336 -3.47 -45.99 7.21
CA TRP A 336 -3.75 -47.05 6.25
C TRP A 336 -2.49 -47.65 5.57
N ARG A 337 -1.31 -46.98 5.74
CA ARG A 337 -0.05 -47.44 5.19
C ARG A 337 0.77 -48.19 6.26
N LYS A 338 1.33 -49.32 5.87
CA LYS A 338 2.23 -50.14 6.72
C LYS A 338 3.69 -49.88 6.42
N THR A 339 4.00 -49.27 5.29
CA THR A 339 5.39 -48.99 4.85
C THR A 339 5.50 -47.59 4.27
N PHE A 340 6.65 -46.98 4.48
CA PHE A 340 6.98 -45.66 4.00
C PHE A 340 8.34 -45.64 3.30
N GLY A 341 8.65 -44.59 2.57
CA GLY A 341 9.92 -44.42 1.88
C GLY A 341 10.05 -45.21 0.57
N GLY A 342 11.24 -45.34 0.09
CA GLY A 342 11.63 -46.08 -1.10
C GLY A 342 10.89 -45.63 -2.38
N ASN A 343 10.53 -46.61 -3.19
CA ASN A 343 9.91 -46.36 -4.50
C ASN A 343 8.37 -46.36 -4.49
N ILE A 344 7.73 -46.34 -3.33
CA ILE A 344 6.28 -46.44 -3.18
C ILE A 344 5.57 -45.36 -3.97
N TYR A 345 6.06 -44.11 -3.86
CA TYR A 345 5.48 -42.93 -4.50
C TYR A 345 5.37 -43.02 -6.03
N LYS A 346 6.22 -43.85 -6.67
CA LYS A 346 6.23 -43.98 -8.13
C LYS A 346 4.93 -44.51 -8.69
N ARG A 347 4.26 -45.43 -7.98
CA ARG A 347 3.03 -46.14 -8.44
C ARG A 347 1.89 -46.12 -7.41
N ASN A 348 2.20 -46.03 -6.12
CA ASN A 348 1.24 -46.09 -5.01
C ASN A 348 1.42 -44.86 -4.06
N GLY A 349 1.75 -43.73 -4.62
CA GLY A 349 1.84 -42.46 -3.91
C GLY A 349 0.49 -41.84 -3.54
N SER A 350 0.53 -40.71 -2.88
CA SER A 350 -0.65 -39.91 -2.52
C SER A 350 -1.18 -39.10 -3.73
N HIS A 351 -2.15 -38.22 -3.49
CA HIS A 351 -2.62 -37.22 -4.45
C HIS A 351 -1.81 -35.91 -4.41
N GLY A 352 -0.61 -35.95 -3.85
CA GLY A 352 0.31 -34.79 -3.71
C GLY A 352 0.79 -34.58 -2.28
N CYS A 353 0.03 -35.02 -1.30
CA CYS A 353 0.36 -34.86 0.13
C CYS A 353 1.57 -35.72 0.54
N VAL A 354 2.19 -35.33 1.63
CA VAL A 354 3.26 -36.05 2.31
C VAL A 354 2.61 -36.93 3.40
N ASN A 355 2.53 -38.24 3.09
CA ASN A 355 1.95 -39.24 3.97
C ASN A 355 3.01 -39.71 4.97
N LEU A 356 2.79 -39.51 6.26
CA LEU A 356 3.71 -39.83 7.34
C LEU A 356 3.21 -41.00 8.21
N PRO A 357 4.14 -41.68 8.90
CA PRO A 357 3.77 -42.51 10.06
C PRO A 357 3.07 -41.62 11.10
N TYR A 358 2.12 -42.25 11.84
CA TYR A 358 1.32 -41.52 12.84
C TYR A 358 2.18 -40.78 13.88
N ALA A 359 3.23 -41.43 14.41
CA ALA A 359 4.10 -40.82 15.41
C ALA A 359 4.89 -39.61 14.88
N ALA A 360 5.36 -39.67 13.64
CA ALA A 360 6.05 -38.58 12.98
C ALA A 360 5.10 -37.40 12.75
N ALA A 361 3.92 -37.66 12.20
CA ALA A 361 2.91 -36.62 11.97
C ALA A 361 2.49 -35.96 13.28
N LYS A 362 2.31 -36.73 14.36
CA LYS A 362 2.00 -36.22 15.70
C LYS A 362 3.10 -35.31 16.22
N ALA A 363 4.35 -35.76 16.15
CA ALA A 363 5.49 -35.01 16.67
C ALA A 363 5.70 -33.70 15.91
N ILE A 364 5.53 -33.70 14.56
CA ILE A 364 5.56 -32.47 13.78
C ILE A 364 4.41 -31.55 14.21
N PHE A 365 3.17 -32.07 14.24
CA PHE A 365 1.98 -31.29 14.57
C PHE A 365 2.06 -30.60 15.93
N GLU A 366 2.60 -31.26 16.93
CA GLU A 366 2.73 -30.73 18.29
C GLU A 366 3.84 -29.65 18.42
N ASN A 367 4.69 -29.54 17.41
CA ASN A 367 5.85 -28.64 17.42
C ASN A 367 5.85 -27.59 16.30
N ILE A 368 4.96 -27.69 15.33
CA ILE A 368 4.86 -26.77 14.20
C ILE A 368 3.72 -25.77 14.39
N ALA A 369 3.80 -24.64 13.73
CA ALA A 369 2.73 -23.62 13.70
C ALA A 369 2.53 -23.07 12.29
N ALA A 370 1.42 -22.37 12.09
CA ALA A 370 1.21 -21.60 10.86
C ALA A 370 2.38 -20.63 10.64
N GLY A 371 2.80 -20.52 9.39
CA GLY A 371 3.94 -19.69 9.01
C GLY A 371 5.30 -20.41 9.04
N TYR A 372 5.42 -21.57 9.68
CA TYR A 372 6.69 -22.32 9.68
C TYR A 372 7.07 -22.79 8.27
N PRO A 373 8.35 -22.72 7.88
CA PRO A 373 8.81 -23.09 6.54
C PRO A 373 8.85 -24.60 6.32
N VAL A 374 8.35 -25.01 5.15
CA VAL A 374 8.44 -26.36 4.59
C VAL A 374 9.27 -26.26 3.32
N LEU A 375 10.45 -26.87 3.32
CA LEU A 375 11.44 -26.82 2.24
C LEU A 375 11.41 -28.14 1.49
N VAL A 376 10.76 -28.15 0.32
CA VAL A 376 10.57 -29.35 -0.50
C VAL A 376 11.51 -29.30 -1.70
N TYR A 377 12.32 -30.34 -1.87
CA TYR A 377 13.31 -30.41 -2.93
C TYR A 377 13.52 -31.84 -3.45
N GLU A 378 14.21 -31.93 -4.57
CA GLU A 378 14.75 -33.18 -5.11
C GLU A 378 16.28 -33.13 -5.05
N LEU A 379 16.90 -34.25 -4.67
CA LEU A 379 18.35 -34.42 -4.61
C LEU A 379 18.74 -35.76 -5.23
N PRO A 380 19.03 -35.83 -6.53
CA PRO A 380 19.49 -37.05 -7.19
C PRO A 380 20.71 -37.67 -6.49
N GLY A 381 20.72 -38.98 -6.41
CA GLY A 381 21.77 -39.75 -5.70
C GLY A 381 21.44 -40.09 -4.24
N THR A 382 20.26 -39.65 -3.75
CA THR A 382 19.77 -39.96 -2.40
C THR A 382 18.63 -41.00 -2.44
N GLU A 383 18.39 -41.66 -3.57
CA GLU A 383 17.31 -42.64 -3.74
C GLU A 383 17.46 -43.83 -2.78
N SER A 384 16.43 -44.10 -2.02
CA SER A 384 16.31 -45.34 -1.25
C SER A 384 15.58 -46.38 -2.06
N PRO A 385 16.21 -47.51 -2.46
CA PRO A 385 15.59 -48.52 -3.30
C PRO A 385 14.56 -49.36 -2.53
N LYS A 386 14.59 -49.37 -1.21
CA LYS A 386 13.73 -50.20 -0.37
C LYS A 386 12.83 -49.36 0.51
N ALA A 387 11.54 -49.65 0.50
CA ALA A 387 10.65 -49.14 1.51
C ALA A 387 10.99 -49.76 2.87
N ILE A 388 11.11 -48.97 3.88
CA ILE A 388 11.33 -49.41 5.25
C ILE A 388 9.97 -49.67 5.88
N ALA A 389 9.79 -50.86 6.47
CA ALA A 389 8.62 -51.15 7.30
C ALA A 389 8.79 -50.37 8.59
N MET A 390 7.99 -49.35 8.75
CA MET A 390 7.97 -48.57 9.98
C MET A 390 6.77 -49.02 10.80
N ASP A 391 7.02 -49.57 11.96
CA ASP A 391 6.00 -49.63 13.01
C ASP A 391 5.56 -48.17 13.34
N GLN A 392 4.42 -47.99 13.95
CA GLN A 392 3.82 -46.68 14.17
C GLN A 392 4.72 -45.65 14.92
N GLY A 393 5.96 -46.00 15.24
CA GLY A 393 6.99 -45.20 15.80
C GLY A 393 8.01 -44.76 14.79
N ALA A 394 7.78 -43.62 14.10
CA ALA A 394 8.90 -42.90 13.50
C ALA A 394 9.89 -42.52 14.60
N SER A 395 11.18 -42.47 14.26
CA SER A 395 12.16 -41.97 15.23
C SER A 395 11.87 -40.48 15.52
N VAL A 396 11.55 -40.23 16.77
CA VAL A 396 11.28 -38.89 17.28
C VAL A 396 12.42 -38.54 18.24
N VAL A 397 13.11 -37.46 17.97
CA VAL A 397 14.13 -36.93 18.85
C VAL A 397 13.53 -35.79 19.63
N ASP A 398 13.38 -35.93 20.93
CA ASP A 398 12.93 -34.82 21.79
C ASP A 398 14.08 -33.91 22.12
N ALA A 399 14.31 -32.97 21.24
CA ALA A 399 15.35 -31.96 21.41
C ALA A 399 14.88 -30.70 22.15
N ILE A 400 13.60 -30.61 22.52
CA ILE A 400 13.03 -29.35 23.05
C ILE A 400 13.49 -29.09 24.48
N ASN A 401 13.75 -30.15 25.25
CA ASN A 401 14.07 -30.01 26.70
C ASN A 401 15.52 -30.31 27.05
N GLY A 402 16.41 -30.58 26.09
CA GLY A 402 17.79 -30.99 26.41
C GLY A 402 17.86 -32.28 27.23
N ILE A 403 16.77 -33.03 27.31
CA ILE A 403 16.68 -34.30 28.03
C ILE A 403 16.76 -35.38 26.98
N GLY A 404 17.85 -36.10 27.05
CA GLY A 404 18.21 -37.13 26.10
C GLY A 404 17.12 -38.13 25.80
N GLU A 405 17.43 -38.95 24.82
CA GLU A 405 16.67 -40.07 24.24
C GLU A 405 15.32 -40.35 24.87
N VAL A 406 14.25 -40.07 24.10
CA VAL A 406 12.94 -40.61 24.44
C VAL A 406 13.05 -42.11 24.42
N SER A 407 12.79 -42.75 25.55
CA SER A 407 12.70 -44.20 25.62
C SER A 407 11.63 -44.70 24.65
N LEU A 408 12.06 -45.24 23.55
CA LEU A 408 11.20 -45.98 22.64
C LEU A 408 10.68 -47.20 23.36
N GLY A 409 9.39 -47.45 23.30
CA GLY A 409 8.80 -48.68 23.81
C GLY A 409 9.55 -49.90 23.27
N SER A 410 9.57 -50.97 24.02
CA SER A 410 10.49 -52.09 24.03
C SER A 410 10.69 -52.93 22.76
N GLU A 411 10.20 -52.48 21.59
CA GLU A 411 10.29 -53.31 20.35
C GLU A 411 10.81 -52.56 19.10
N GLY A 412 11.31 -51.36 19.23
CA GLY A 412 11.81 -50.63 18.08
C GLY A 412 13.24 -50.13 18.26
N ALA A 413 14.19 -51.03 18.22
CA ALA A 413 15.62 -50.62 18.05
C ALA A 413 15.77 -50.04 16.65
N VAL A 414 15.45 -48.77 16.49
CA VAL A 414 15.82 -48.02 15.31
C VAL A 414 17.32 -47.82 15.38
N SER A 415 17.99 -48.29 14.38
CA SER A 415 19.42 -48.18 14.21
C SER A 415 19.86 -46.68 14.25
N TYR A 416 20.38 -46.23 15.34
CA TYR A 416 21.06 -44.92 15.51
C TYR A 416 22.35 -44.81 14.70
N THR A 417 22.59 -45.71 13.76
CA THR A 417 23.84 -45.73 12.98
C THR A 417 24.00 -44.49 12.10
N HIS A 418 22.96 -43.71 11.87
CA HIS A 418 23.06 -42.49 11.07
C HIS A 418 23.41 -41.24 11.89
N LEU A 419 23.19 -41.25 13.20
CA LEU A 419 23.56 -40.11 14.07
C LEU A 419 25.03 -40.05 14.44
N ARG A 420 25.78 -41.16 14.33
CA ARG A 420 27.22 -41.21 14.61
C ARG A 420 28.11 -40.87 13.43
N ALA A 421 27.60 -40.67 12.26
CA ALA A 421 28.36 -40.34 11.06
C ALA A 421 28.63 -38.83 10.88
N HIS A 422 28.21 -38.02 11.84
CA HIS A 422 28.33 -36.55 11.77
C HIS A 422 29.02 -35.94 13.00
N GLU A 423 29.80 -36.72 13.78
CA GLU A 423 30.82 -36.19 14.66
C GLU A 423 32.19 -36.12 13.97
#